data_b7a560a80188588a02c6d60d57cc4168
#
_entry.id   b7a560a80188588a02c6d60d57cc4168
#
_cell.length_a   1.000
_cell.length_b   1.000
_cell.length_c   1.000
_cell.angle_alpha   90.00
_cell.angle_beta   90.00
_cell.angle_gamma   90.00
#
_symmetry.space_group_name_H-M   'P 1'
#
loop_
_entity.id
_entity.type
_entity.pdbx_description
1 polymer ?
#
loop_
_entity_poly.entity_id
_entity_poly.type
_entity_poly.pdbx_seq_one_letter_code
_entity_poly.pdbx_strand_id
1 'polypeptide(L)'
;CGRRLHVHYRGRNSSPGYHCCGKDLVNGRGVYCLNVGGTVIEQAVADAFLQAITPAAIEATRLSVEQLQVNHDAALSQWRLEVERTGYEAERAERRYRAVEPENRLVARGLETEWENRLRDLAAAQTELRRRERQRPSAITSAQLQVLQRLGADIRKVWTAPTTTDRDRKELLRMLVEELI
;
A
#
# COMPACT_ATOMS: atom_id res chain seq x y z
N CYS A 1 17.97 -10.12 -11.45
CA CYS A 1 18.93 -8.99 -11.43
C CYS A 1 18.28 -7.64 -11.09
N GLY A 2 16.97 -7.58 -10.86
CA GLY A 2 16.22 -6.38 -10.48
C GLY A 2 16.14 -5.28 -11.55
N ARG A 3 16.45 -5.59 -12.81
CA ARG A 3 16.37 -4.63 -13.91
C ARG A 3 15.08 -4.80 -14.70
N ARG A 4 14.60 -3.69 -15.27
CA ARG A 4 13.43 -3.71 -16.16
C ARG A 4 13.73 -4.50 -17.43
N LEU A 5 12.76 -5.26 -17.91
CA LEU A 5 12.82 -5.96 -19.18
C LEU A 5 12.57 -4.99 -20.34
N HIS A 6 13.27 -5.20 -21.43
CA HIS A 6 13.05 -4.50 -22.68
C HIS A 6 12.24 -5.37 -23.63
N VAL A 7 11.21 -4.80 -24.24
CA VAL A 7 10.43 -5.48 -25.27
C VAL A 7 11.12 -5.36 -26.62
N HIS A 8 11.10 -6.42 -27.40
CA HIS A 8 11.50 -6.41 -28.78
C HIS A 8 10.51 -7.22 -29.63
N TYR A 9 10.43 -6.91 -30.90
CA TYR A 9 9.58 -7.61 -31.83
C TYR A 9 10.45 -8.30 -32.88
N ARG A 10 10.22 -9.59 -33.14
CA ARG A 10 11.02 -10.41 -34.07
C ARG A 10 10.12 -11.14 -35.05
N GLY A 11 10.72 -11.44 -36.21
CA GLY A 11 10.09 -12.24 -37.26
C GLY A 11 9.04 -11.49 -38.08
N ARG A 12 8.52 -12.18 -39.10
CA ARG A 12 7.55 -11.64 -40.07
C ARG A 12 6.21 -11.23 -39.40
N ASN A 13 5.88 -11.88 -38.30
CA ASN A 13 4.63 -11.65 -37.56
C ASN A 13 4.82 -10.70 -36.37
N SER A 14 5.95 -9.99 -36.28
CA SER A 14 6.25 -9.05 -35.18
C SER A 14 6.00 -9.66 -33.80
N SER A 15 6.40 -10.93 -33.60
CA SER A 15 6.18 -11.63 -32.32
C SER A 15 6.94 -10.92 -31.19
N PRO A 16 6.27 -10.62 -30.06
CA PRO A 16 6.89 -9.94 -28.94
C PRO A 16 7.88 -10.87 -28.22
N GLY A 17 8.90 -10.27 -27.64
CA GLY A 17 9.84 -10.94 -26.75
C GLY A 17 10.35 -9.96 -25.71
N TYR A 18 10.71 -10.48 -24.55
CA TYR A 18 11.22 -9.71 -23.43
C TYR A 18 12.63 -10.13 -23.11
N HIS A 19 13.52 -9.18 -22.94
CA HIS A 19 14.91 -9.46 -22.59
C HIS A 19 15.47 -8.47 -21.57
N CYS A 20 16.38 -8.96 -20.74
CA CYS A 20 17.22 -8.14 -19.89
C CYS A 20 18.63 -8.12 -20.49
N CYS A 21 19.12 -6.93 -20.81
CA CYS A 21 20.46 -6.78 -21.42
C CYS A 21 21.61 -7.21 -20.49
N GLY A 22 21.39 -7.26 -19.16
CA GLY A 22 22.46 -7.61 -18.22
C GLY A 22 23.58 -6.58 -18.17
N LYS A 23 24.66 -6.93 -17.43
CA LYS A 23 25.89 -6.12 -17.38
C LYS A 23 26.81 -6.39 -18.58
N ASP A 24 26.69 -7.58 -19.14
CA ASP A 24 27.71 -8.15 -20.07
C ASP A 24 27.37 -7.90 -21.55
N LEU A 25 26.24 -7.22 -21.82
CA LEU A 25 25.84 -6.88 -23.17
C LEU A 25 26.42 -5.52 -23.58
N VAL A 26 27.51 -5.53 -24.32
CA VAL A 26 28.17 -4.34 -24.89
C VAL A 26 27.99 -4.34 -26.40
N ASN A 27 27.44 -3.28 -26.97
CA ASN A 27 27.24 -3.11 -28.41
C ASN A 27 26.52 -4.30 -29.11
N GLY A 28 25.53 -4.88 -28.43
CA GLY A 28 24.77 -6.03 -28.96
C GLY A 28 25.50 -7.36 -28.90
N ARG A 29 26.70 -7.43 -28.31
CA ARG A 29 27.47 -8.65 -28.10
C ARG A 29 27.43 -9.04 -26.61
N GLY A 30 27.32 -10.34 -26.35
CA GLY A 30 27.27 -10.90 -25.00
C GLY A 30 26.03 -11.77 -24.75
N VAL A 31 25.86 -12.21 -23.51
CA VAL A 31 24.76 -13.10 -23.10
C VAL A 31 23.68 -12.28 -22.39
N TYR A 32 22.45 -12.44 -22.85
CA TYR A 32 21.30 -11.86 -22.14
C TYR A 32 21.13 -12.52 -20.78
N CYS A 33 20.88 -11.72 -19.74
CA CYS A 33 20.52 -12.22 -18.42
C CYS A 33 19.22 -13.04 -18.45
N LEU A 34 18.23 -12.56 -19.22
CA LEU A 34 16.97 -13.23 -19.51
C LEU A 34 16.56 -12.89 -20.95
N ASN A 35 16.10 -13.88 -21.68
CA ASN A 35 15.47 -13.68 -22.98
C ASN A 35 14.33 -14.70 -23.11
N VAL A 36 13.09 -14.23 -23.19
CA VAL A 36 11.89 -15.06 -23.16
C VAL A 36 10.88 -14.58 -24.20
N GLY A 37 10.15 -15.51 -24.80
CA GLY A 37 9.06 -15.20 -25.72
C GLY A 37 7.93 -14.48 -25.02
N GLY A 38 7.36 -13.46 -25.68
CA GLY A 38 6.35 -12.60 -25.08
C GLY A 38 4.95 -13.19 -25.07
N THR A 39 4.59 -14.02 -26.04
CA THR A 39 3.20 -14.49 -26.22
C THR A 39 2.62 -15.16 -24.98
N VAL A 40 3.39 -16.03 -24.31
CA VAL A 40 2.94 -16.71 -23.08
C VAL A 40 2.82 -15.73 -21.91
N ILE A 41 3.76 -14.79 -21.82
CA ILE A 41 3.74 -13.76 -20.77
C ILE A 41 2.55 -12.83 -20.97
N GLU A 42 2.31 -12.37 -22.19
CA GLU A 42 1.18 -11.50 -22.51
C GLU A 42 -0.15 -12.17 -22.23
N GLN A 43 -0.27 -13.46 -22.56
CA GLN A 43 -1.45 -14.23 -22.22
C GLN A 43 -1.63 -14.38 -20.71
N ALA A 44 -0.58 -14.71 -19.97
CA ALA A 44 -0.64 -14.84 -18.53
C ALA A 44 -1.02 -13.51 -17.84
N VAL A 45 -0.49 -12.39 -18.32
CA VAL A 45 -0.87 -11.04 -17.85
C VAL A 45 -2.33 -10.72 -18.15
N ALA A 46 -2.80 -11.02 -19.37
CA ALA A 46 -4.19 -10.82 -19.75
C ALA A 46 -5.14 -11.68 -18.89
N ASP A 47 -4.81 -12.93 -18.65
CA ASP A 47 -5.61 -13.82 -17.83
C ASP A 47 -5.65 -13.38 -16.37
N ALA A 48 -4.52 -12.99 -15.79
CA ALA A 48 -4.44 -12.45 -14.45
C ALA A 48 -5.25 -11.16 -14.29
N PHE A 49 -5.15 -10.26 -15.27
CA PHE A 49 -5.93 -9.02 -15.33
C PHE A 49 -7.44 -9.31 -15.35
N LEU A 50 -7.89 -10.19 -16.24
CA LEU A 50 -9.30 -10.56 -16.35
C LEU A 50 -9.82 -11.30 -15.11
N GLN A 51 -8.98 -12.04 -14.41
CA GLN A 51 -9.33 -12.66 -13.13
C GLN A 51 -9.45 -11.64 -12.00
N ALA A 52 -8.55 -10.67 -11.94
CA ALA A 52 -8.55 -9.64 -10.91
C ALA A 52 -9.81 -8.73 -10.97
N ILE A 53 -10.46 -8.62 -12.13
CA ILE A 53 -11.62 -7.75 -12.34
C ILE A 53 -12.95 -8.54 -12.33
N THR A 54 -12.93 -9.81 -11.93
CA THR A 54 -14.19 -10.56 -11.78
C THR A 54 -15.06 -9.97 -10.66
N PRO A 55 -16.41 -10.05 -10.76
CA PRO A 55 -17.30 -9.59 -9.69
C PRO A 55 -16.97 -10.20 -8.32
N ALA A 56 -16.58 -11.49 -8.31
CA ALA A 56 -16.18 -12.19 -7.08
C ALA A 56 -14.87 -11.62 -6.49
N ALA A 57 -13.88 -11.31 -7.32
CA ALA A 57 -12.62 -10.71 -6.86
C ALA A 57 -12.83 -9.27 -6.35
N ILE A 58 -13.68 -8.49 -7.02
CA ILE A 58 -14.07 -7.14 -6.58
C ILE A 58 -14.75 -7.20 -5.21
N GLU A 59 -15.66 -8.14 -5.01
CA GLU A 59 -16.34 -8.32 -3.73
C GLU A 59 -15.39 -8.79 -2.63
N ALA A 60 -14.49 -9.72 -2.92
CA ALA A 60 -13.44 -10.13 -1.98
C ALA A 60 -12.53 -8.95 -1.58
N THR A 61 -12.16 -8.10 -2.53
CA THR A 61 -11.38 -6.89 -2.27
C THR A 61 -12.15 -5.92 -1.37
N ARG A 62 -13.45 -5.70 -1.63
CA ARG A 62 -14.32 -4.87 -0.80
C ARG A 62 -14.34 -5.35 0.65
N LEU A 63 -14.58 -6.65 0.86
CA LEU A 63 -14.59 -7.26 2.20
C LEU A 63 -13.22 -7.13 2.89
N SER A 64 -12.13 -7.30 2.15
CA SER A 64 -10.78 -7.12 2.67
C SER A 64 -10.52 -5.68 3.12
N VAL A 65 -10.96 -4.70 2.34
CA VAL A 65 -10.82 -3.27 2.70
C VAL A 65 -11.66 -2.94 3.94
N GLU A 66 -12.89 -3.45 4.04
CA GLU A 66 -13.73 -3.29 5.24
C GLU A 66 -13.05 -3.89 6.48
N GLN A 67 -12.48 -5.09 6.36
CA GLN A 67 -11.77 -5.73 7.47
C GLN A 67 -10.53 -4.91 7.88
N LEU A 68 -9.79 -4.37 6.92
CA LEU A 68 -8.66 -3.48 7.21
C LEU A 68 -9.11 -2.21 7.95
N GLN A 69 -10.25 -1.63 7.60
CA GLN A 69 -10.81 -0.47 8.30
C GLN A 69 -11.20 -0.82 9.74
N VAL A 70 -11.88 -1.94 9.96
CA VAL A 70 -12.24 -2.41 11.30
C VAL A 70 -10.99 -2.61 12.17
N ASN A 71 -9.98 -3.26 11.63
CA ASN A 71 -8.71 -3.49 12.32
C ASN A 71 -7.98 -2.17 12.63
N HIS A 72 -7.99 -1.23 11.69
CA HIS A 72 -7.40 0.09 11.87
C HIS A 72 -8.14 0.89 12.95
N ASP A 73 -9.47 0.91 12.94
CA ASP A 73 -10.28 1.62 13.94
C ASP A 73 -10.11 1.01 15.33
N ALA A 74 -9.99 -0.32 15.45
CA ALA A 74 -9.65 -0.99 16.69
C ALA A 74 -8.25 -0.58 17.21
N ALA A 75 -7.26 -0.53 16.33
CA ALA A 75 -5.92 -0.06 16.68
C ALA A 75 -5.91 1.42 17.11
N LEU A 76 -6.69 2.29 16.45
CA LEU A 76 -6.84 3.69 16.87
C LEU A 76 -7.47 3.81 18.25
N SER A 77 -8.46 2.98 18.58
CA SER A 77 -9.08 2.97 19.90
C SER A 77 -8.07 2.63 20.99
N GLN A 78 -7.19 1.64 20.76
CA GLN A 78 -6.10 1.31 21.69
C GLN A 78 -5.12 2.48 21.88
N TRP A 79 -4.75 3.17 20.81
CA TRP A 79 -3.87 4.33 20.91
C TRP A 79 -4.51 5.53 21.60
N ARG A 80 -5.82 5.72 21.48
CA ARG A 80 -6.56 6.74 22.25
C ARG A 80 -6.51 6.44 23.75
N LEU A 81 -6.70 5.19 24.15
CA LEU A 81 -6.55 4.75 25.55
C LEU A 81 -5.10 4.94 26.05
N GLU A 82 -4.11 4.70 25.20
CA GLU A 82 -2.70 4.93 25.54
C GLU A 82 -2.39 6.41 25.77
N VAL A 83 -2.95 7.31 24.96
CA VAL A 83 -2.85 8.76 25.17
C VAL A 83 -3.52 9.17 26.48
N GLU A 84 -4.70 8.62 26.78
CA GLU A 84 -5.40 8.88 28.04
C GLU A 84 -4.58 8.39 29.25
N ARG A 85 -4.04 7.17 29.19
CA ARG A 85 -3.19 6.60 30.23
C ARG A 85 -1.94 7.45 30.49
N THR A 86 -1.21 7.79 29.42
CA THR A 86 0.01 8.61 29.52
C THR A 86 -0.30 10.03 29.99
N GLY A 87 -1.45 10.58 29.59
CA GLY A 87 -1.96 11.86 30.10
C GLY A 87 -2.19 11.82 31.61
N TYR A 88 -2.90 10.81 32.11
CA TYR A 88 -3.12 10.62 33.53
C TYR A 88 -1.81 10.47 34.32
N GLU A 89 -0.84 9.72 33.77
CA GLU A 89 0.48 9.56 34.41
C GLU A 89 1.25 10.89 34.48
N ALA A 90 1.20 11.69 33.41
CA ALA A 90 1.82 13.01 33.38
C ALA A 90 1.20 13.96 34.41
N GLU A 91 -0.13 14.02 34.50
CA GLU A 91 -0.83 14.80 35.52
C GLU A 91 -0.55 14.33 36.94
N ARG A 92 -0.43 13.02 37.14
CA ARG A 92 -0.06 12.46 38.45
C ARG A 92 1.35 12.87 38.85
N ALA A 93 2.32 12.80 37.91
CA ALA A 93 3.69 13.24 38.15
C ALA A 93 3.76 14.73 38.44
N GLU A 94 3.00 15.57 37.72
CA GLU A 94 2.87 17.00 37.96
C GLU A 94 2.36 17.31 39.38
N ARG A 95 1.27 16.65 39.81
CA ARG A 95 0.74 16.82 41.15
C ARG A 95 1.74 16.48 42.25
N ARG A 96 2.55 15.41 42.05
CA ARG A 96 3.61 15.03 42.98
C ARG A 96 4.69 16.11 43.06
N TYR A 97 5.15 16.61 41.91
CA TYR A 97 6.15 17.65 41.83
C TYR A 97 5.67 18.94 42.54
N ARG A 98 4.43 19.36 42.32
CA ARG A 98 3.84 20.55 42.93
C ARG A 98 3.60 20.45 44.43
N ALA A 99 3.54 19.21 44.96
CA ALA A 99 3.31 18.95 46.39
C ALA A 99 4.62 18.95 47.21
N VAL A 100 5.79 19.06 46.59
CA VAL A 100 7.08 19.06 47.26
C VAL A 100 7.42 20.47 47.77
N GLU A 101 7.88 20.55 48.99
CA GLU A 101 8.41 21.82 49.54
C GLU A 101 9.68 22.25 48.81
N PRO A 102 9.82 23.54 48.47
CA PRO A 102 10.93 24.08 47.70
C PRO A 102 12.34 23.82 48.30
N GLU A 103 12.39 23.65 49.64
CA GLU A 103 13.64 23.36 50.37
C GLU A 103 14.16 21.94 50.07
N ASN A 104 13.31 21.00 49.71
CA ASN A 104 13.67 19.61 49.39
C ASN A 104 14.24 19.44 47.98
N ARG A 105 15.31 20.18 47.66
CA ARG A 105 15.87 20.29 46.28
C ARG A 105 16.19 18.95 45.62
N LEU A 106 16.69 17.95 46.34
CA LEU A 106 16.99 16.63 45.79
C LEU A 106 15.75 15.87 45.35
N VAL A 107 14.70 15.90 46.19
CA VAL A 107 13.43 15.24 45.90
C VAL A 107 12.73 15.97 44.76
N ALA A 108 12.69 17.32 44.77
CA ALA A 108 12.10 18.14 43.71
C ALA A 108 12.74 17.84 42.36
N ARG A 109 14.06 17.74 42.26
CA ARG A 109 14.78 17.39 41.03
C ARG A 109 14.43 16.01 40.47
N GLY A 110 14.30 15.03 41.35
CA GLY A 110 13.89 13.68 40.97
C GLY A 110 12.47 13.62 40.40
N LEU A 111 11.55 14.33 41.05
CA LEU A 111 10.15 14.43 40.60
C LEU A 111 9.98 15.28 39.34
N GLU A 112 10.76 16.32 39.15
CA GLU A 112 10.85 17.11 37.92
C GLU A 112 11.25 16.21 36.73
N THR A 113 12.32 15.42 36.90
CA THR A 113 12.77 14.48 35.89
C THR A 113 11.70 13.41 35.58
N GLU A 114 11.01 12.89 36.61
CA GLU A 114 9.90 11.96 36.41
C GLU A 114 8.78 12.62 35.59
N TRP A 115 8.37 13.83 35.94
CA TRP A 115 7.32 14.57 35.21
C TRP A 115 7.71 14.84 33.77
N GLU A 116 8.94 15.33 33.51
CA GLU A 116 9.45 15.50 32.14
C GLU A 116 9.41 14.22 31.31
N ASN A 117 9.79 13.09 31.90
CA ASN A 117 9.74 11.80 31.20
C ASN A 117 8.28 11.43 30.85
N ARG A 118 7.31 11.63 31.76
CA ARG A 118 5.90 11.38 31.47
C ARG A 118 5.34 12.32 30.40
N LEU A 119 5.77 13.57 30.36
CA LEU A 119 5.40 14.49 29.27
C LEU A 119 5.96 14.04 27.92
N ARG A 120 7.17 13.49 27.88
CA ARG A 120 7.75 12.92 26.64
C ARG A 120 6.98 11.68 26.20
N ASP A 121 6.60 10.80 27.12
CA ASP A 121 5.78 9.62 26.83
C ASP A 121 4.42 10.02 26.24
N LEU A 122 3.75 11.01 26.82
CA LEU A 122 2.49 11.56 26.31
C LEU A 122 2.65 12.16 24.90
N ALA A 123 3.69 12.95 24.69
CA ALA A 123 3.97 13.55 23.38
C ALA A 123 4.24 12.49 22.30
N ALA A 124 4.94 11.41 22.66
CA ALA A 124 5.20 10.28 21.78
C ALA A 124 3.90 9.53 21.42
N ALA A 125 3.05 9.24 22.41
CA ALA A 125 1.77 8.57 22.19
C ALA A 125 0.82 9.42 21.30
N GLN A 126 0.73 10.74 21.54
CA GLN A 126 -0.05 11.67 20.71
C GLN A 126 0.47 11.74 19.28
N THR A 127 1.79 11.71 19.10
CA THR A 127 2.42 11.74 17.76
C THR A 127 2.10 10.47 16.98
N GLU A 128 2.16 9.32 17.65
CA GLU A 128 1.85 8.04 17.04
C GLU A 128 0.35 7.93 16.69
N LEU A 129 -0.54 8.40 17.56
CA LEU A 129 -1.98 8.46 17.26
C LEU A 129 -2.24 9.29 16.01
N ARG A 130 -1.68 10.51 15.92
CA ARG A 130 -1.81 11.36 14.73
C ARG A 130 -1.25 10.73 13.47
N ARG A 131 -0.13 10.01 13.57
CA ARG A 131 0.46 9.29 12.45
C ARG A 131 -0.50 8.22 11.92
N ARG A 132 -1.10 7.43 12.81
CA ARG A 132 -2.05 6.37 12.45
C ARG A 132 -3.36 6.92 11.89
N GLU A 133 -3.87 8.01 12.42
CA GLU A 133 -5.06 8.69 11.89
C GLU A 133 -4.88 9.12 10.42
N ARG A 134 -3.68 9.58 10.05
CA ARG A 134 -3.36 9.94 8.66
C ARG A 134 -3.23 8.73 7.73
N GLN A 135 -2.96 7.56 8.26
CA GLN A 135 -2.78 6.32 7.49
C GLN A 135 -4.08 5.52 7.35
N ARG A 136 -5.23 6.13 7.65
CA ARG A 136 -6.51 5.46 7.54
C ARG A 136 -6.75 4.95 6.11
N PRO A 137 -7.06 3.64 5.93
CA PRO A 137 -7.40 3.09 4.63
C PRO A 137 -8.59 3.82 4.01
N SER A 138 -8.50 4.16 2.74
CA SER A 138 -9.61 4.81 2.04
C SER A 138 -10.77 3.84 1.87
N ALA A 139 -11.97 4.28 2.21
CA ALA A 139 -13.18 3.50 1.99
C ALA A 139 -13.56 3.52 0.50
N ILE A 140 -13.97 2.36 -0.01
CA ILE A 140 -14.60 2.29 -1.33
C ILE A 140 -16.06 2.72 -1.15
N THR A 141 -16.45 3.79 -1.82
CA THR A 141 -17.85 4.26 -1.78
C THR A 141 -18.76 3.33 -2.56
N SER A 142 -20.07 3.32 -2.20
CA SER A 142 -21.07 2.51 -2.92
C SER A 142 -21.14 2.85 -4.41
N ALA A 143 -20.96 4.11 -4.77
CA ALA A 143 -20.92 4.55 -6.17
C ALA A 143 -19.70 3.97 -6.90
N GLN A 144 -18.51 4.02 -6.30
CA GLN A 144 -17.31 3.42 -6.86
C GLN A 144 -17.43 1.91 -7.01
N LEU A 145 -18.03 1.23 -6.02
CA LEU A 145 -18.27 -0.20 -6.08
C LEU A 145 -19.19 -0.58 -7.24
N GLN A 146 -20.30 0.15 -7.43
CA GLN A 146 -21.20 -0.08 -8.57
C GLN A 146 -20.51 0.10 -9.92
N VAL A 147 -19.65 1.11 -10.04
CA VAL A 147 -18.87 1.33 -11.28
C VAL A 147 -17.90 0.16 -11.51
N LEU A 148 -17.18 -0.28 -10.45
CA LEU A 148 -16.27 -1.42 -10.53
C LEU A 148 -16.98 -2.72 -10.90
N GLN A 149 -18.15 -2.99 -10.32
CA GLN A 149 -18.94 -4.19 -10.62
C GLN A 149 -19.44 -4.19 -12.07
N ARG A 150 -19.93 -3.06 -12.57
CA ARG A 150 -20.34 -2.91 -13.99
C ARG A 150 -19.14 -3.10 -14.93
N LEU A 151 -18.01 -2.46 -14.62
CA LEU A 151 -16.78 -2.61 -15.39
C LEU A 151 -16.32 -4.08 -15.40
N GLY A 152 -16.34 -4.76 -14.27
CA GLY A 152 -15.94 -6.16 -14.15
C GLY A 152 -16.85 -7.12 -14.94
N ALA A 153 -18.14 -6.80 -15.08
CA ALA A 153 -19.07 -7.59 -15.90
C ALA A 153 -18.85 -7.40 -17.40
N ASP A 154 -18.53 -6.18 -17.82
CA ASP A 154 -18.44 -5.82 -19.23
C ASP A 154 -17.03 -5.92 -19.82
N ILE A 155 -15.99 -5.77 -19.01
CA ILE A 155 -14.60 -5.74 -19.49
C ILE A 155 -14.19 -7.01 -20.23
N ARG A 156 -14.66 -8.18 -19.77
CA ARG A 156 -14.39 -9.45 -20.44
C ARG A 156 -15.03 -9.51 -21.83
N LYS A 157 -16.24 -8.98 -21.97
CA LYS A 157 -16.94 -8.89 -23.26
C LYS A 157 -16.20 -7.93 -24.20
N VAL A 158 -15.79 -6.75 -23.68
CA VAL A 158 -14.99 -5.78 -24.42
C VAL A 158 -13.66 -6.37 -24.83
N TRP A 159 -12.97 -7.06 -23.90
CA TRP A 159 -11.66 -7.66 -24.17
C TRP A 159 -11.68 -8.71 -25.29
N THR A 160 -12.74 -9.52 -25.36
CA THR A 160 -12.89 -10.60 -26.34
C THR A 160 -13.61 -10.17 -27.61
N ALA A 161 -14.13 -8.95 -27.66
CA ALA A 161 -14.86 -8.46 -28.83
C ALA A 161 -13.93 -8.40 -30.08
N PRO A 162 -14.41 -8.81 -31.25
CA PRO A 162 -13.64 -8.74 -32.50
C PRO A 162 -13.22 -7.34 -32.90
N THR A 163 -13.95 -6.34 -32.40
CA THR A 163 -13.69 -4.91 -32.65
C THR A 163 -12.59 -4.32 -31.75
N THR A 164 -12.21 -5.01 -30.68
CA THR A 164 -11.19 -4.53 -29.75
C THR A 164 -9.81 -4.87 -30.28
N THR A 165 -9.04 -3.83 -30.61
CA THR A 165 -7.68 -3.99 -31.10
C THR A 165 -6.68 -4.26 -29.96
N ASP A 166 -5.48 -4.75 -30.29
CA ASP A 166 -4.42 -4.92 -29.30
C ASP A 166 -3.97 -3.60 -28.68
N ARG A 167 -4.14 -2.50 -29.40
CA ARG A 167 -3.91 -1.15 -28.88
C ARG A 167 -4.90 -0.81 -27.77
N ASP A 168 -6.18 -1.09 -27.96
CA ASP A 168 -7.24 -0.83 -26.99
C ASP A 168 -7.02 -1.70 -25.72
N ARG A 169 -6.66 -2.97 -25.89
CA ARG A 169 -6.31 -3.87 -24.78
C ARG A 169 -5.13 -3.33 -23.97
N LYS A 170 -4.11 -2.82 -24.66
CA LYS A 170 -2.94 -2.21 -24.02
C LYS A 170 -3.27 -0.93 -23.27
N GLU A 171 -4.17 -0.11 -23.79
CA GLU A 171 -4.65 1.10 -23.11
C GLU A 171 -5.45 0.75 -21.85
N LEU A 172 -6.32 -0.26 -21.89
CA LEU A 172 -7.05 -0.77 -20.73
C LEU A 172 -6.10 -1.27 -19.63
N LEU A 173 -5.09 -2.05 -20.00
CA LEU A 173 -4.07 -2.51 -19.04
C LEU A 173 -3.34 -1.33 -18.39
N ARG A 174 -2.91 -0.33 -19.16
CA ARG A 174 -2.19 0.84 -18.66
C ARG A 174 -3.00 1.72 -17.72
N MET A 175 -4.33 1.75 -17.89
CA MET A 175 -5.21 2.52 -17.00
C MET A 175 -5.41 1.86 -15.64
N LEU A 176 -5.28 0.53 -15.54
CA LEU A 176 -5.65 -0.24 -14.36
C LEU A 176 -4.47 -0.96 -13.69
N VAL A 177 -3.34 -1.09 -14.38
CA VAL A 177 -2.14 -1.77 -13.87
C VAL A 177 -1.01 -0.74 -13.73
N GLU A 178 -0.56 -0.52 -12.52
CA GLU A 178 0.51 0.43 -12.22
C GLU A 178 1.88 -0.16 -12.56
N GLU A 179 2.14 -1.40 -12.14
CA GLU A 179 3.40 -2.10 -12.37
C GLU A 179 3.20 -3.62 -12.45
N LEU A 180 4.04 -4.29 -13.24
CA LEU A 180 4.19 -5.75 -13.29
C LEU A 180 5.57 -6.11 -12.76
N ILE A 181 5.61 -6.85 -11.67
CA ILE A 181 6.82 -7.27 -10.97
C ILE A 181 7.14 -8.73 -11.28
#